data_954093df7cb96fe7501ba8f52968714d
#
_entry.id   954093df7cb96fe7501ba8f52968714d
#
_cell.length_a   1.000
_cell.length_b   1.000
_cell.length_c   1.000
_cell.angle_alpha   90.00
_cell.angle_beta   90.00
_cell.angle_gamma   90.00
#
_symmetry.space_group_name_H-M   'P 1'
#
loop_
_entity.id
_entity.type
_entity.pdbx_description
1 polymer ?
#
loop_
_entity_poly.entity_id
_entity_poly.type
_entity_poly.pdbx_seq_one_letter_code
_entity_poly.pdbx_strand_id
1 'polypeptide(L)'
;MALAMGISFAIPITIAGLIYAIAKSPLSHWLFDSSLSRHLEGATVCQTLTADPKPPLNVRSSPETADDNAVGHIPNGTLLTVVDESEGWLRISSPIPGWVYKELTVTSCVNPRDAASQTMLVPQQGDTFERGIHLMAIATQQYQSGNLHGAIALVKTVSADSPAYPTAKLAAVQWPQEWNRAEARYYSAQKALRDGRWQDALMSAKEFPDIRFWKEKLTPIVKQAIEQSQPTKSASGAEQQR
;
A
#
# COMPACT_ATOMS: atom_id res chain seq x y z
N MET A 1 8.81 -11.87 83.94
CA MET A 1 10.01 -11.18 83.41
C MET A 1 9.96 -11.30 81.89
N ALA A 2 9.60 -10.24 81.20
CA ALA A 2 9.54 -10.16 79.75
C ALA A 2 10.52 -9.06 79.28
N LEU A 3 11.51 -9.45 78.52
CA LEU A 3 12.43 -8.54 77.87
C LEU A 3 11.92 -8.32 76.43
N ALA A 4 11.48 -7.08 76.14
CA ALA A 4 11.17 -6.60 74.79
C ALA A 4 12.48 -6.11 74.14
N MET A 5 12.88 -6.78 73.04
CA MET A 5 13.91 -6.28 72.14
C MET A 5 13.26 -5.45 71.02
N GLY A 6 13.46 -4.15 71.03
CA GLY A 6 13.11 -3.25 69.97
C GLY A 6 14.09 -3.39 68.78
N ILE A 7 13.60 -3.72 67.62
CA ILE A 7 14.39 -3.68 66.38
C ILE A 7 14.14 -2.31 65.72
N SER A 8 15.15 -1.46 65.73
CA SER A 8 15.15 -0.18 65.05
C SER A 8 15.46 -0.40 63.57
N PHE A 9 14.49 -0.12 62.71
CA PHE A 9 14.73 -0.10 61.25
C PHE A 9 15.33 1.24 60.82
N ALA A 10 16.66 1.25 60.69
CA ALA A 10 17.32 2.33 59.97
C ALA A 10 17.23 2.08 58.47
N ILE A 11 16.35 2.80 57.77
CA ILE A 11 16.26 2.79 56.31
C ILE A 11 17.43 3.60 55.73
N PRO A 12 18.25 3.04 54.86
CA PRO A 12 19.42 3.74 54.37
C PRO A 12 19.03 4.84 53.37
N ILE A 13 19.45 6.07 53.66
CA ILE A 13 19.33 7.29 52.80
C ILE A 13 20.16 7.17 51.52
N THR A 14 20.78 6.03 51.23
CA THR A 14 21.72 5.85 50.12
C THR A 14 21.08 5.68 48.74
N ILE A 15 19.78 5.30 48.62
CA ILE A 15 19.13 5.10 47.34
C ILE A 15 18.73 6.42 46.69
N ALA A 16 18.28 7.41 47.47
CA ALA A 16 17.90 8.73 46.94
C ALA A 16 19.08 9.53 46.39
N GLY A 17 20.27 9.38 47.01
CA GLY A 17 21.50 10.01 46.51
C GLY A 17 22.01 9.47 45.19
N LEU A 18 21.83 8.17 44.94
CA LEU A 18 22.29 7.55 43.72
C LEU A 18 21.41 7.95 42.49
N ILE A 19 20.11 8.07 42.71
CA ILE A 19 19.18 8.53 41.67
C ILE A 19 19.44 9.99 41.31
N TYR A 20 19.74 10.83 42.32
CA TYR A 20 20.06 12.25 42.11
C TYR A 20 21.40 12.48 41.41
N ALA A 21 22.39 11.61 41.65
CA ALA A 21 23.70 11.67 40.98
C ALA A 21 23.65 11.25 39.51
N ILE A 22 22.79 10.29 39.17
CA ILE A 22 22.60 9.85 37.76
C ILE A 22 21.89 10.95 36.96
N ALA A 23 20.96 11.71 37.57
CA ALA A 23 20.21 12.77 36.87
C ALA A 23 21.06 14.04 36.58
N LYS A 24 22.23 14.21 37.20
CA LYS A 24 23.14 15.34 36.98
C LYS A 24 24.49 14.98 36.36
N SER A 25 24.71 13.71 35.98
CA SER A 25 25.94 13.34 35.31
C SER A 25 25.88 13.76 33.81
N PRO A 26 27.00 14.27 33.25
CA PRO A 26 27.05 14.61 31.82
C PRO A 26 26.83 13.41 30.90
N LEU A 27 26.79 12.18 31.42
CA LEU A 27 26.46 10.95 30.72
C LEU A 27 24.95 10.77 30.41
N SER A 28 24.06 11.50 31.13
CA SER A 28 22.63 11.45 30.84
C SER A 28 22.27 12.15 29.52
N HIS A 29 23.12 13.03 29.02
CA HIS A 29 22.94 13.71 27.73
C HIS A 29 23.20 12.79 26.52
N TRP A 30 23.95 11.70 26.74
CA TRP A 30 24.25 10.73 25.68
C TRP A 30 23.18 9.63 25.51
N LEU A 31 22.36 9.43 26.54
CA LEU A 31 21.33 8.40 26.56
C LEU A 31 19.97 8.89 25.98
N PHE A 32 19.81 10.20 25.82
CA PHE A 32 18.62 10.81 25.27
C PHE A 32 18.95 11.73 24.07
N ASP A 33 19.89 11.31 23.23
CA ASP A 33 20.04 11.98 21.95
C ASP A 33 18.89 11.54 21.03
N SER A 34 17.81 12.33 21.08
CA SER A 34 16.64 12.22 20.22
C SER A 34 16.93 12.60 18.76
N SER A 35 18.21 12.79 18.40
CA SER A 35 18.62 13.07 17.02
C SER A 35 18.48 11.83 16.12
N LEU A 36 18.56 10.60 16.67
CA LEU A 36 18.29 9.39 15.89
C LEU A 36 16.80 9.26 15.48
N SER A 37 15.88 9.81 16.27
CA SER A 37 14.45 9.75 15.95
C SER A 37 14.04 10.74 14.85
N ARG A 38 14.81 11.78 14.58
CA ARG A 38 14.49 12.80 13.57
C ARG A 38 14.88 12.39 12.15
N HIS A 39 15.73 11.40 11.96
CA HIS A 39 16.13 10.94 10.61
C HIS A 39 15.20 9.90 10.01
N LEU A 40 14.25 9.36 10.81
CA LEU A 40 13.21 8.46 10.34
C LEU A 40 11.86 9.16 10.03
N GLU A 41 11.79 10.47 10.27
CA GLU A 41 10.60 11.27 9.99
C GLU A 41 10.45 11.51 8.48
N GLY A 42 9.79 10.57 7.82
CA GLY A 42 9.38 10.70 6.43
C GLY A 42 9.93 9.67 5.45
N ALA A 43 10.74 8.71 5.89
CA ALA A 43 11.18 7.64 5.00
C ALA A 43 10.02 6.69 4.70
N THR A 44 9.48 6.75 3.48
CA THR A 44 8.52 5.78 2.99
C THR A 44 9.19 4.40 2.89
N VAL A 45 8.61 3.40 3.54
CA VAL A 45 9.08 2.01 3.44
C VAL A 45 8.34 1.33 2.29
N CYS A 46 9.08 0.90 1.28
CA CYS A 46 8.53 0.20 0.12
C CYS A 46 8.91 -1.27 0.15
N GLN A 47 7.95 -2.13 -0.21
CA GLN A 47 8.14 -3.56 -0.39
C GLN A 47 7.78 -3.93 -1.82
N THR A 48 8.63 -4.70 -2.50
CA THR A 48 8.39 -5.18 -3.86
C THR A 48 8.19 -6.70 -3.81
N LEU A 49 7.07 -7.17 -4.39
CA LEU A 49 6.74 -8.59 -4.48
C LEU A 49 6.59 -9.02 -5.93
N THR A 50 6.85 -10.30 -6.18
CA THR A 50 6.57 -10.93 -7.46
C THR A 50 5.08 -11.06 -7.71
N ALA A 51 4.60 -10.74 -8.91
CA ALA A 51 3.19 -10.77 -9.31
C ALA A 51 3.05 -11.09 -10.81
N ASP A 52 3.67 -12.16 -11.27
CA ASP A 52 3.59 -12.61 -12.65
C ASP A 52 2.21 -13.23 -12.93
N PRO A 53 1.45 -12.79 -13.95
CA PRO A 53 0.22 -13.42 -14.36
C PRO A 53 0.36 -14.90 -14.77
N LYS A 54 1.59 -15.31 -15.16
CA LYS A 54 1.96 -16.68 -15.55
C LYS A 54 3.16 -17.16 -14.71
N PRO A 55 2.96 -17.42 -13.42
CA PRO A 55 4.03 -17.80 -12.52
C PRO A 55 4.69 -19.14 -12.93
N PRO A 56 5.96 -19.38 -12.55
CA PRO A 56 6.83 -18.52 -11.74
C PRO A 56 7.51 -17.39 -12.54
N LEU A 57 7.89 -16.30 -11.83
CA LEU A 57 8.67 -15.21 -12.42
C LEU A 57 10.10 -15.67 -12.75
N ASN A 58 10.55 -15.40 -13.97
CA ASN A 58 11.93 -15.68 -14.38
C ASN A 58 12.90 -14.60 -13.85
N VAL A 59 14.00 -15.07 -13.26
CA VAL A 59 15.17 -14.24 -12.95
C VAL A 59 16.21 -14.41 -14.05
N ARG A 60 16.76 -13.31 -14.54
CA ARG A 60 17.69 -13.30 -15.69
C ARG A 60 19.05 -12.76 -15.32
N SER A 61 20.08 -13.15 -16.05
CA SER A 61 21.46 -12.66 -15.86
C SER A 61 21.66 -11.23 -16.39
N SER A 62 20.85 -10.81 -17.38
CA SER A 62 20.90 -9.48 -18.01
C SER A 62 19.48 -8.88 -18.11
N PRO A 63 19.31 -7.53 -18.20
CA PRO A 63 18.03 -6.84 -18.29
C PRO A 63 17.45 -6.93 -19.72
N GLU A 64 17.25 -8.14 -20.20
CA GLU A 64 16.68 -8.43 -21.51
C GLU A 64 15.99 -9.80 -21.52
N THR A 65 15.11 -10.04 -22.50
CA THR A 65 14.46 -11.33 -22.69
C THR A 65 15.22 -12.13 -23.73
N ALA A 66 15.98 -13.12 -23.28
CA ALA A 66 16.64 -14.11 -24.13
C ALA A 66 16.35 -15.52 -23.59
N ASP A 67 16.38 -16.52 -24.48
CA ASP A 67 16.02 -17.91 -24.13
C ASP A 67 17.02 -18.56 -23.18
N ASP A 68 18.27 -18.12 -23.20
CA ASP A 68 19.40 -18.73 -22.50
C ASP A 68 19.87 -17.91 -21.27
N ASN A 69 19.22 -16.77 -20.96
CA ASN A 69 19.65 -15.89 -19.86
C ASN A 69 18.86 -16.08 -18.55
N ALA A 70 17.95 -17.06 -18.46
CA ALA A 70 17.21 -17.36 -17.23
C ALA A 70 18.12 -18.09 -16.23
N VAL A 71 18.34 -17.47 -15.05
CA VAL A 71 19.19 -18.03 -13.97
C VAL A 71 18.40 -18.65 -12.84
N GLY A 72 17.08 -18.45 -12.83
CA GLY A 72 16.21 -19.03 -11.80
C GLY A 72 14.76 -18.60 -11.94
N HIS A 73 13.93 -19.09 -11.00
CA HIS A 73 12.50 -18.83 -10.97
C HIS A 73 12.04 -18.48 -9.55
N ILE A 74 11.15 -17.51 -9.42
CA ILE A 74 10.63 -17.04 -8.14
C ILE A 74 9.10 -17.17 -8.14
N PRO A 75 8.50 -17.83 -7.12
CA PRO A 75 7.04 -17.90 -6.96
C PRO A 75 6.42 -16.52 -6.72
N ASN A 76 5.16 -16.32 -7.13
CA ASN A 76 4.44 -15.10 -6.83
C ASN A 76 4.27 -14.86 -5.32
N GLY A 77 4.16 -13.58 -4.94
CA GLY A 77 4.06 -13.16 -3.55
C GLY A 77 5.38 -13.26 -2.77
N THR A 78 6.50 -13.50 -3.46
CA THR A 78 7.83 -13.48 -2.85
C THR A 78 8.37 -12.06 -2.76
N LEU A 79 8.87 -11.68 -1.58
CA LEU A 79 9.50 -10.38 -1.35
C LEU A 79 10.85 -10.32 -2.08
N LEU A 80 11.06 -9.21 -2.79
CA LEU A 80 12.29 -8.94 -3.54
C LEU A 80 13.11 -7.84 -2.86
N THR A 81 14.41 -8.06 -2.74
CA THR A 81 15.35 -7.00 -2.37
C THR A 81 15.87 -6.34 -3.64
N VAL A 82 15.28 -5.23 -4.02
CA VAL A 82 15.68 -4.45 -5.19
C VAL A 82 16.89 -3.60 -4.84
N VAL A 83 17.92 -3.65 -5.68
CA VAL A 83 19.19 -2.92 -5.52
C VAL A 83 19.43 -1.92 -6.64
N ASP A 84 18.77 -2.07 -7.80
CA ASP A 84 18.95 -1.19 -8.96
C ASP A 84 17.73 -1.29 -9.88
N GLU A 85 17.54 -0.28 -10.75
CA GLU A 85 16.49 -0.26 -11.78
C GLU A 85 17.09 0.26 -13.11
N SER A 86 16.83 -0.43 -14.20
CA SER A 86 17.27 -0.04 -15.54
C SER A 86 16.26 -0.47 -16.59
N GLU A 87 15.80 0.48 -17.43
CA GLU A 87 14.98 0.24 -18.63
C GLU A 87 13.77 -0.70 -18.43
N GLY A 88 13.07 -0.57 -17.28
CA GLY A 88 11.92 -1.44 -16.96
C GLY A 88 12.30 -2.78 -16.33
N TRP A 89 13.56 -2.97 -15.94
CA TRP A 89 14.05 -4.12 -15.21
C TRP A 89 14.49 -3.73 -13.82
N LEU A 90 14.22 -4.60 -12.84
CA LEU A 90 14.71 -4.49 -11.48
C LEU A 90 15.84 -5.47 -11.26
N ARG A 91 16.98 -4.96 -10.79
CA ARG A 91 18.08 -5.80 -10.31
C ARG A 91 17.79 -6.17 -8.86
N ILE A 92 17.74 -7.46 -8.59
CA ILE A 92 17.46 -7.98 -7.25
C ILE A 92 18.68 -8.71 -6.70
N SER A 93 18.88 -8.60 -5.37
CA SER A 93 19.90 -9.36 -4.64
C SER A 93 19.33 -10.56 -3.90
N SER A 94 18.03 -10.60 -3.63
CA SER A 94 17.34 -11.69 -2.92
C SER A 94 15.93 -11.87 -3.49
N PRO A 95 15.41 -13.11 -3.55
CA PRO A 95 15.96 -14.38 -3.08
C PRO A 95 17.02 -14.99 -4.02
N ILE A 96 17.00 -14.66 -5.30
CA ILE A 96 17.97 -15.10 -6.33
C ILE A 96 18.55 -13.85 -6.96
N PRO A 97 19.88 -13.62 -6.94
CA PRO A 97 20.50 -12.46 -7.58
C PRO A 97 20.27 -12.47 -9.10
N GLY A 98 19.89 -11.34 -9.66
CA GLY A 98 19.65 -11.20 -11.10
C GLY A 98 18.69 -10.08 -11.46
N TRP A 99 18.11 -10.14 -12.65
CA TRP A 99 17.20 -9.17 -13.21
C TRP A 99 15.80 -9.76 -13.37
N VAL A 100 14.79 -9.00 -12.96
CA VAL A 100 13.36 -9.35 -13.14
C VAL A 100 12.66 -8.21 -13.87
N TYR A 101 11.67 -8.52 -14.69
CA TYR A 101 10.91 -7.51 -15.42
C TYR A 101 9.97 -6.79 -14.44
N LYS A 102 10.06 -5.46 -14.37
CA LYS A 102 9.37 -4.62 -13.38
C LYS A 102 7.83 -4.78 -13.42
N GLU A 103 7.24 -4.90 -14.61
CA GLU A 103 5.79 -5.05 -14.77
C GLU A 103 5.24 -6.36 -14.18
N LEU A 104 6.11 -7.35 -13.94
CA LEU A 104 5.76 -8.62 -13.29
C LEU A 104 5.98 -8.57 -11.77
N THR A 105 6.10 -7.36 -11.22
CA THR A 105 6.25 -7.11 -9.80
C THR A 105 5.23 -6.07 -9.33
N VAL A 106 4.94 -6.04 -8.04
CA VAL A 106 4.16 -5.00 -7.40
C VAL A 106 4.95 -4.38 -6.26
N THR A 107 5.00 -3.05 -6.23
CA THR A 107 5.62 -2.30 -5.14
C THR A 107 4.53 -1.62 -4.33
N SER A 108 4.55 -1.87 -3.02
CA SER A 108 3.67 -1.24 -2.04
C SER A 108 4.52 -0.41 -1.10
N CYS A 109 4.20 0.88 -0.99
CA CYS A 109 4.91 1.80 -0.13
C CYS A 109 3.98 2.30 0.97
N VAL A 110 4.47 2.28 2.21
CA VAL A 110 3.73 2.77 3.38
C VAL A 110 4.52 3.87 4.07
N ASN A 111 3.79 4.88 4.53
CA ASN A 111 4.38 5.90 5.37
C ASN A 111 4.50 5.33 6.80
N PRO A 112 5.64 5.44 7.49
CA PRO A 112 5.81 4.94 8.86
C PRO A 112 4.79 5.49 9.87
N ARG A 113 4.22 6.67 9.62
CA ARG A 113 3.16 7.25 10.47
C ARG A 113 1.85 6.48 10.36
N ASP A 114 1.54 5.95 9.18
CA ASP A 114 0.34 5.15 8.95
C ASP A 114 0.58 3.68 9.38
N ALA A 115 1.83 3.23 9.32
CA ALA A 115 2.27 1.90 9.76
C ALA A 115 2.23 1.71 11.28
N ALA A 116 2.38 2.77 12.07
CA ALA A 116 2.28 2.71 13.54
C ALA A 116 0.86 2.34 14.03
N SER A 117 -0.16 2.54 13.18
CA SER A 117 -1.54 2.11 13.46
C SER A 117 -1.86 0.71 12.90
N GLN A 118 -0.99 0.20 12.04
CA GLN A 118 -1.04 -1.15 11.52
C GLN A 118 0.30 -1.78 11.89
N THR A 119 0.29 -2.68 12.85
CA THR A 119 1.48 -3.48 13.20
C THR A 119 1.89 -4.26 11.95
N MET A 120 2.68 -3.63 11.08
CA MET A 120 3.30 -4.32 9.96
C MET A 120 4.44 -5.18 10.51
N LEU A 121 4.05 -6.33 11.02
CA LEU A 121 4.96 -7.43 11.18
C LEU A 121 5.40 -7.81 9.77
N VAL A 122 6.66 -7.55 9.43
CA VAL A 122 7.30 -8.22 8.30
C VAL A 122 7.07 -9.70 8.52
N PRO A 123 6.32 -10.43 7.68
CA PRO A 123 6.06 -11.82 7.92
C PRO A 123 7.38 -12.55 7.91
N GLN A 124 7.85 -12.94 9.08
CA GLN A 124 8.92 -13.93 9.16
C GLN A 124 8.37 -15.21 8.51
N GLN A 125 9.17 -15.91 7.77
CA GLN A 125 8.88 -17.02 6.86
C GLN A 125 8.10 -18.22 7.47
N GLY A 126 7.41 -18.08 8.60
CA GLY A 126 6.76 -19.14 9.36
C GLY A 126 5.25 -19.04 9.52
N ASP A 127 4.61 -17.90 9.28
CA ASP A 127 3.20 -17.75 9.58
C ASP A 127 2.35 -17.53 8.30
N THR A 128 1.73 -18.65 7.85
CA THR A 128 0.79 -18.64 6.70
C THR A 128 -0.43 -17.76 6.96
N PHE A 129 -0.79 -17.57 8.22
CA PHE A 129 -1.92 -16.76 8.66
C PHE A 129 -1.68 -15.27 8.35
N GLU A 130 -0.61 -14.70 8.89
CA GLU A 130 -0.27 -13.28 8.69
C GLU A 130 0.11 -12.98 7.25
N ARG A 131 0.84 -13.89 6.58
CA ARG A 131 1.21 -13.78 5.19
C ARG A 131 -0.02 -13.62 4.27
N GLY A 132 -1.08 -14.41 4.48
CA GLY A 132 -2.29 -14.33 3.66
C GLY A 132 -3.01 -13.00 3.82
N ILE A 133 -3.11 -12.47 5.06
CA ILE A 133 -3.71 -11.16 5.34
C ILE A 133 -2.89 -10.05 4.67
N HIS A 134 -1.56 -10.12 4.78
CA HIS A 134 -0.65 -9.14 4.17
C HIS A 134 -0.76 -9.13 2.64
N LEU A 135 -0.77 -10.30 2.00
CA LEU A 135 -0.97 -10.44 0.55
C LEU A 135 -2.30 -9.83 0.11
N MET A 136 -3.40 -10.06 0.86
CA MET A 136 -4.70 -9.46 0.58
C MET A 136 -4.68 -7.93 0.69
N ALA A 137 -4.00 -7.38 1.71
CA ALA A 137 -3.87 -5.93 1.88
C ALA A 137 -3.15 -5.29 0.69
N ILE A 138 -2.00 -5.86 0.27
CA ILE A 138 -1.25 -5.39 -0.89
C ILE A 138 -2.07 -5.55 -2.17
N ALA A 139 -2.72 -6.69 -2.38
CA ALA A 139 -3.56 -6.92 -3.54
C ALA A 139 -4.70 -5.91 -3.64
N THR A 140 -5.36 -5.60 -2.51
CA THR A 140 -6.41 -4.57 -2.45
C THR A 140 -5.86 -3.20 -2.83
N GLN A 141 -4.68 -2.83 -2.32
CA GLN A 141 -4.02 -1.58 -2.68
C GLN A 141 -3.72 -1.52 -4.18
N GLN A 142 -3.19 -2.60 -4.77
CA GLN A 142 -2.91 -2.69 -6.21
C GLN A 142 -4.19 -2.54 -7.05
N TYR A 143 -5.27 -3.21 -6.65
CA TYR A 143 -6.58 -3.10 -7.28
C TYR A 143 -7.11 -1.66 -7.28
N GLN A 144 -7.05 -1.01 -6.12
CA GLN A 144 -7.51 0.38 -5.95
C GLN A 144 -6.62 1.41 -6.67
N SER A 145 -5.35 1.09 -6.93
CA SER A 145 -4.41 1.97 -7.64
C SER A 145 -4.35 1.75 -9.15
N GLY A 146 -5.08 0.76 -9.68
CA GLY A 146 -5.17 0.55 -11.13
C GLY A 146 -4.44 -0.67 -11.66
N ASN A 147 -3.76 -1.44 -10.82
CA ASN A 147 -3.05 -2.64 -11.21
C ASN A 147 -3.88 -3.91 -10.96
N LEU A 148 -4.92 -4.13 -11.77
CA LEU A 148 -5.76 -5.32 -11.67
C LEU A 148 -4.96 -6.63 -11.83
N HIS A 149 -4.02 -6.68 -12.78
CA HIS A 149 -3.25 -7.91 -13.05
C HIS A 149 -2.39 -8.31 -11.86
N GLY A 150 -1.63 -7.37 -11.29
CA GLY A 150 -0.84 -7.61 -10.09
C GLY A 150 -1.69 -7.99 -8.89
N ALA A 151 -2.84 -7.32 -8.70
CA ALA A 151 -3.79 -7.65 -7.64
C ALA A 151 -4.30 -9.09 -7.76
N ILE A 152 -4.74 -9.52 -8.96
CA ILE A 152 -5.21 -10.89 -9.21
C ILE A 152 -4.09 -11.91 -9.03
N ALA A 153 -2.87 -11.60 -9.48
CA ALA A 153 -1.72 -12.47 -9.28
C ALA A 153 -1.48 -12.74 -7.79
N LEU A 154 -1.52 -11.69 -6.96
CA LEU A 154 -1.33 -11.79 -5.49
C LEU A 154 -2.45 -12.56 -4.79
N VAL A 155 -3.73 -12.28 -5.06
CA VAL A 155 -4.83 -13.01 -4.39
C VAL A 155 -4.82 -14.50 -4.70
N LYS A 156 -4.34 -14.92 -5.87
CA LYS A 156 -4.18 -16.32 -6.23
C LYS A 156 -3.08 -17.04 -5.46
N THR A 157 -2.16 -16.32 -4.82
CA THR A 157 -1.09 -16.91 -4.00
C THR A 157 -1.46 -17.09 -2.53
N VAL A 158 -2.62 -16.58 -2.11
CA VAL A 158 -3.10 -16.75 -0.74
C VAL A 158 -3.36 -18.23 -0.48
N SER A 159 -2.68 -18.80 0.53
CA SER A 159 -2.81 -20.23 0.91
C SER A 159 -4.22 -20.56 1.36
N ALA A 160 -4.69 -21.77 1.05
CA ALA A 160 -5.98 -22.28 1.50
C ALA A 160 -6.09 -22.36 3.05
N ASP A 161 -4.97 -22.48 3.75
CA ASP A 161 -4.90 -22.51 5.21
C ASP A 161 -4.99 -21.11 5.84
N SER A 162 -4.94 -20.04 5.03
CA SER A 162 -5.07 -18.69 5.51
C SER A 162 -6.54 -18.31 5.74
N PRO A 163 -6.88 -17.57 6.81
CA PRO A 163 -8.22 -17.03 7.01
C PRO A 163 -8.61 -16.02 5.94
N ALA A 164 -7.64 -15.44 5.21
CA ALA A 164 -7.88 -14.55 4.08
C ALA A 164 -8.30 -15.28 2.79
N TYR A 165 -8.14 -16.62 2.73
CA TYR A 165 -8.40 -17.41 1.51
C TYR A 165 -9.82 -17.27 0.95
N PRO A 166 -10.91 -17.33 1.75
CA PRO A 166 -12.25 -17.15 1.21
C PRO A 166 -12.43 -15.79 0.53
N THR A 167 -11.89 -14.72 1.14
CA THR A 167 -11.93 -13.36 0.60
C THR A 167 -11.06 -13.26 -0.67
N ALA A 168 -9.88 -13.85 -0.68
CA ALA A 168 -9.00 -13.87 -1.84
C ALA A 168 -9.64 -14.60 -3.04
N LYS A 169 -10.28 -15.74 -2.79
CA LYS A 169 -11.01 -16.50 -3.82
C LYS A 169 -12.17 -15.68 -4.41
N LEU A 170 -12.91 -14.98 -3.56
CA LEU A 170 -14.01 -14.11 -3.98
C LEU A 170 -13.48 -12.93 -4.81
N ALA A 171 -12.44 -12.26 -4.35
CA ALA A 171 -11.79 -11.15 -5.03
C ALA A 171 -11.28 -11.54 -6.42
N ALA A 172 -10.69 -12.73 -6.57
CA ALA A 172 -10.20 -13.23 -7.85
C ALA A 172 -11.30 -13.33 -8.92
N VAL A 173 -12.56 -13.51 -8.52
CA VAL A 173 -13.73 -13.60 -9.41
C VAL A 173 -14.43 -12.25 -9.57
N GLN A 174 -14.61 -11.50 -8.48
CA GLN A 174 -15.40 -10.27 -8.48
C GLN A 174 -14.64 -9.07 -9.06
N TRP A 175 -13.36 -8.91 -8.73
CA TRP A 175 -12.58 -7.74 -9.17
C TRP A 175 -12.50 -7.58 -10.70
N PRO A 176 -12.27 -8.64 -11.51
CA PRO A 176 -12.33 -8.49 -12.97
C PRO A 176 -13.70 -8.02 -13.47
N GLN A 177 -14.79 -8.50 -12.86
CA GLN A 177 -16.15 -8.11 -13.25
C GLN A 177 -16.47 -6.66 -12.89
N GLU A 178 -16.08 -6.25 -11.67
CA GLU A 178 -16.25 -4.87 -11.22
C GLU A 178 -15.38 -3.91 -12.04
N TRP A 179 -14.15 -4.31 -12.35
CA TRP A 179 -13.25 -3.55 -13.22
C TRP A 179 -13.85 -3.29 -14.59
N ASN A 180 -14.28 -4.36 -15.27
CA ASN A 180 -14.90 -4.24 -16.59
C ASN A 180 -16.17 -3.37 -16.55
N ARG A 181 -16.94 -3.44 -15.47
CA ARG A 181 -18.12 -2.60 -15.28
C ARG A 181 -17.73 -1.13 -15.09
N ALA A 182 -16.71 -0.85 -14.30
CA ALA A 182 -16.20 0.51 -14.08
C ALA A 182 -15.65 1.09 -15.39
N GLU A 183 -14.87 0.32 -16.11
CA GLU A 183 -14.30 0.70 -17.41
C GLU A 183 -15.38 1.02 -18.44
N ALA A 184 -16.38 0.14 -18.60
CA ALA A 184 -17.50 0.35 -19.52
C ALA A 184 -18.29 1.62 -19.18
N ARG A 185 -18.57 1.86 -17.88
CA ARG A 185 -19.25 3.08 -17.42
C ARG A 185 -18.42 4.34 -17.65
N TYR A 186 -17.10 4.27 -17.43
CA TYR A 186 -16.19 5.38 -17.70
C TYR A 186 -16.23 5.77 -19.18
N TYR A 187 -16.09 4.82 -20.11
CA TYR A 187 -16.15 5.12 -21.54
C TYR A 187 -17.53 5.58 -22.00
N SER A 188 -18.62 5.08 -21.39
CA SER A 188 -19.96 5.56 -21.64
C SER A 188 -20.12 7.03 -21.22
N ALA A 189 -19.66 7.39 -20.02
CA ALA A 189 -19.67 8.78 -19.54
C ALA A 189 -18.84 9.70 -20.44
N GLN A 190 -17.64 9.25 -20.84
CA GLN A 190 -16.76 10.01 -21.73
C GLN A 190 -17.40 10.25 -23.11
N LYS A 191 -18.06 9.23 -23.67
CA LYS A 191 -18.80 9.35 -24.94
C LYS A 191 -19.97 10.32 -24.80
N ALA A 192 -20.78 10.18 -23.77
CA ALA A 192 -21.93 11.06 -23.51
C ALA A 192 -21.48 12.51 -23.37
N LEU A 193 -20.36 12.77 -22.68
CA LEU A 193 -19.79 14.11 -22.55
C LEU A 193 -19.41 14.70 -23.91
N ARG A 194 -18.73 13.94 -24.77
CA ARG A 194 -18.37 14.41 -26.14
C ARG A 194 -19.58 14.68 -27.01
N ASP A 195 -20.64 13.92 -26.84
CA ASP A 195 -21.87 14.05 -27.62
C ASP A 195 -22.79 15.18 -27.08
N GLY A 196 -22.39 15.91 -26.04
CA GLY A 196 -23.19 16.96 -25.39
C GLY A 196 -24.36 16.45 -24.57
N ARG A 197 -24.39 15.15 -24.25
CA ARG A 197 -25.45 14.50 -23.47
C ARG A 197 -25.10 14.46 -21.97
N TRP A 198 -25.10 15.67 -21.36
CA TRP A 198 -24.62 15.87 -19.99
C TRP A 198 -25.32 14.99 -18.95
N GLN A 199 -26.65 14.84 -19.10
CA GLN A 199 -27.44 14.01 -18.19
C GLN A 199 -27.04 12.52 -18.25
N ASP A 200 -26.74 12.00 -19.45
CA ASP A 200 -26.28 10.61 -19.62
C ASP A 200 -24.89 10.40 -19.02
N ALA A 201 -24.02 11.42 -19.12
CA ALA A 201 -22.71 11.36 -18.48
C ALA A 201 -22.84 11.28 -16.94
N LEU A 202 -23.75 12.08 -16.33
CA LEU A 202 -24.04 12.04 -14.89
C LEU A 202 -24.71 10.73 -14.48
N MET A 203 -25.61 10.18 -15.32
CA MET A 203 -26.23 8.88 -15.05
C MET A 203 -25.20 7.74 -15.07
N SER A 204 -24.19 7.80 -15.95
CA SER A 204 -23.11 6.80 -15.99
C SER A 204 -22.25 6.83 -14.72
N ALA A 205 -22.18 7.96 -14.01
CA ALA A 205 -21.50 8.09 -12.73
C ALA A 205 -22.30 7.56 -11.54
N LYS A 206 -23.62 7.38 -11.70
CA LYS A 206 -24.47 6.80 -10.68
C LYS A 206 -24.19 5.32 -10.53
N GLU A 207 -24.11 4.81 -9.29
CA GLU A 207 -23.80 3.41 -8.99
C GLU A 207 -22.46 2.94 -9.58
N PHE A 208 -21.49 3.85 -9.64
CA PHE A 208 -20.16 3.54 -10.13
C PHE A 208 -19.41 2.64 -9.13
N PRO A 209 -18.72 1.59 -9.57
CA PRO A 209 -17.96 0.70 -8.69
C PRO A 209 -16.95 1.44 -7.82
N ASP A 210 -16.74 0.97 -6.58
CA ASP A 210 -15.84 1.61 -5.61
C ASP A 210 -14.37 1.27 -5.88
N ILE A 211 -13.87 1.72 -7.02
CA ILE A 211 -12.48 1.57 -7.44
C ILE A 211 -11.88 2.97 -7.58
N ARG A 212 -10.94 3.31 -6.67
CA ARG A 212 -10.34 4.65 -6.60
C ARG A 212 -9.78 5.12 -7.94
N PHE A 213 -8.99 4.29 -8.62
CA PHE A 213 -8.41 4.57 -9.93
C PHE A 213 -9.46 5.06 -10.96
N TRP A 214 -10.58 4.35 -11.06
CA TRP A 214 -11.64 4.71 -12.01
C TRP A 214 -12.44 5.92 -11.54
N LYS A 215 -12.66 6.09 -10.24
CA LYS A 215 -13.32 7.28 -9.67
C LYS A 215 -12.52 8.55 -9.93
N GLU A 216 -11.19 8.49 -9.77
CA GLU A 216 -10.30 9.61 -10.07
C GLU A 216 -10.37 10.01 -11.55
N LYS A 217 -10.39 9.04 -12.47
CA LYS A 217 -10.59 9.28 -13.91
C LYS A 217 -11.97 9.82 -14.27
N LEU A 218 -13.02 9.39 -13.57
CA LEU A 218 -14.39 9.82 -13.82
C LEU A 218 -14.65 11.24 -13.30
N THR A 219 -14.00 11.66 -12.24
CA THR A 219 -14.20 12.94 -11.55
C THR A 219 -14.21 14.15 -12.50
N PRO A 220 -13.21 14.36 -13.41
CA PRO A 220 -13.23 15.48 -14.33
C PRO A 220 -14.40 15.45 -15.31
N ILE A 221 -14.84 14.27 -15.74
CA ILE A 221 -15.99 14.09 -16.63
C ILE A 221 -17.27 14.56 -15.94
N VAL A 222 -17.47 14.13 -14.69
CA VAL A 222 -18.63 14.52 -13.89
C VAL A 222 -18.63 16.03 -13.63
N LYS A 223 -17.48 16.60 -13.27
CA LYS A 223 -17.34 18.04 -13.06
C LYS A 223 -17.74 18.82 -14.30
N GLN A 224 -17.21 18.48 -15.47
CA GLN A 224 -17.54 19.13 -16.72
C GLN A 224 -19.03 18.95 -17.10
N ALA A 225 -19.60 17.77 -16.88
CA ALA A 225 -21.02 17.54 -17.15
C ALA A 225 -21.93 18.40 -16.27
N ILE A 226 -21.56 18.60 -15.00
CA ILE A 226 -22.31 19.51 -14.08
C ILE A 226 -22.21 20.95 -14.56
N GLU A 227 -21.01 21.43 -14.90
CA GLU A 227 -20.80 22.80 -15.38
C GLU A 227 -21.61 23.09 -16.67
N GLN A 228 -21.65 22.16 -17.60
CA GLN A 228 -22.40 22.29 -18.84
C GLN A 228 -23.93 22.11 -18.69
N SER A 229 -24.37 21.40 -17.66
CA SER A 229 -25.79 21.19 -17.38
C SER A 229 -26.45 22.38 -16.66
N GLN A 230 -25.66 23.31 -16.10
CA GLN A 230 -26.20 24.51 -15.44
C GLN A 230 -26.56 25.57 -16.51
N PRO A 231 -27.80 26.08 -16.54
CA PRO A 231 -28.15 27.18 -17.41
C PRO A 231 -27.28 28.39 -17.04
N THR A 232 -26.61 28.96 -18.05
CA THR A 232 -25.74 30.14 -17.89
C THR A 232 -26.55 31.27 -17.24
N LYS A 233 -26.20 31.63 -16.02
CA LYS A 233 -26.80 32.75 -15.25
C LYS A 233 -26.61 34.12 -15.87
N SER A 234 -26.05 34.25 -17.08
CA SER A 234 -25.64 35.51 -17.70
C SER A 234 -26.63 36.11 -18.68
N ALA A 235 -27.79 35.50 -18.96
CA ALA A 235 -28.76 36.05 -19.92
C ALA A 235 -29.94 36.83 -19.29
N SER A 236 -30.10 36.76 -17.93
CA SER A 236 -31.26 37.41 -17.27
C SER A 236 -31.05 38.83 -16.75
N GLY A 237 -29.85 39.40 -16.93
CA GLY A 237 -29.52 40.74 -16.42
C GLY A 237 -29.68 41.91 -17.40
N ALA A 238 -29.97 41.62 -18.68
CA ALA A 238 -29.99 42.66 -19.73
C ALA A 238 -31.39 43.14 -20.15
N GLU A 239 -32.47 42.55 -19.64
CA GLU A 239 -33.85 42.86 -20.08
C GLU A 239 -34.66 43.69 -19.08
N GLN A 240 -34.09 44.14 -17.98
CA GLN A 240 -34.78 45.01 -17.00
C GLN A 240 -34.33 46.47 -16.97
N GLN A 241 -33.66 46.94 -18.03
CA GLN A 241 -33.35 48.38 -18.20
C GLN A 241 -33.78 48.87 -19.60
N ARG A 242 -35.05 48.79 -19.91
CA ARG A 242 -35.72 49.63 -20.91
C ARG A 242 -37.09 50.06 -20.43
#